data_0aedf9e3a7f7eef59adb4838df5ab61f
#
_entry.id   0aedf9e3a7f7eef59adb4838df5ab61f
#
_cell.length_a   1.000
_cell.length_b   1.000
_cell.length_c   1.000
_cell.angle_alpha   90.00
_cell.angle_beta   90.00
_cell.angle_gamma   90.00
#
_symmetry.space_group_name_H-M   'P 1'
#
loop_
_entity.id
_entity.type
_entity.pdbx_description
1 polymer ?
#
loop_
_entity_poly.entity_id
_entity_poly.type
_entity_poly.pdbx_seq_one_letter_code
_entity_poly.pdbx_strand_id
1 'polypeptide(L)'
;MLELNKDARAIVAAHADKALPVEGVPALNYSREDAVYRTAKQAALALGFIEIDAECVALAWQAQVQRTGRFDVQAWPDEPADFGLRPWPRDDAFPACPKSLGLYAVLPTALWVGRMARAGVPTVQLRFKSDDAAAVQREVQAAVDAVRGTQALLFINDHWREAIAAGAYGVHLGQEDMEIADFAAIRAAGLRLGLSSHGYAEMVRADALSPSYIAMGAVYPTTLKRMATAPQGPGRLAAYARLMRDYPGVAIGGIDASRFGEIRATGVGSLAVVRAITAEADPEQAAAHLMARWAA
;
A
#
# COMPACT_ATOMS: atom_id res chain seq x y z
N MET A 1 19.52 -5.71 23.77
CA MET A 1 19.86 -4.83 22.63
C MET A 1 20.67 -5.67 21.64
N LEU A 2 20.39 -5.60 20.34
CA LEU A 2 21.18 -6.29 19.32
C LEU A 2 22.63 -5.78 19.34
N GLU A 3 23.62 -6.69 19.38
CA GLU A 3 25.00 -6.31 19.10
C GLU A 3 25.17 -6.04 17.60
N LEU A 4 25.30 -4.77 17.25
CA LEU A 4 25.50 -4.34 15.87
C LEU A 4 26.98 -4.21 15.55
N ASN A 5 27.42 -4.65 14.37
CA ASN A 5 28.73 -4.32 13.86
C ASN A 5 28.83 -2.81 13.50
N LYS A 6 30.01 -2.33 13.16
CA LYS A 6 30.27 -0.91 12.87
C LYS A 6 29.37 -0.38 11.73
N ASP A 7 29.28 -1.12 10.65
CA ASP A 7 28.57 -0.70 9.45
C ASP A 7 27.04 -0.80 9.64
N ALA A 8 26.55 -1.79 10.38
CA ALA A 8 25.13 -1.85 10.76
C ALA A 8 24.72 -0.63 11.61
N ARG A 9 25.58 -0.19 12.55
CA ARG A 9 25.33 1.06 13.30
C ARG A 9 25.31 2.29 12.38
N ALA A 10 26.20 2.34 11.39
CA ALA A 10 26.24 3.43 10.43
C ALA A 10 24.99 3.47 9.56
N ILE A 11 24.49 2.31 9.10
CA ILE A 11 23.21 2.19 8.38
C ILE A 11 22.05 2.69 9.26
N VAL A 12 21.94 2.23 10.50
CA VAL A 12 20.89 2.66 11.43
C VAL A 12 20.89 4.17 11.63
N ALA A 13 22.09 4.77 11.80
CA ALA A 13 22.21 6.22 11.95
C ALA A 13 21.82 6.98 10.67
N ALA A 14 22.22 6.50 9.50
CA ALA A 14 21.92 7.11 8.22
C ALA A 14 20.43 7.06 7.85
N HIS A 15 19.72 6.07 8.35
CA HIS A 15 18.31 5.77 8.00
C HIS A 15 17.36 5.80 9.20
N ALA A 16 17.66 6.65 10.19
CA ALA A 16 16.87 6.81 11.40
C ALA A 16 15.41 7.25 11.14
N ASP A 17 15.13 7.88 9.99
CA ASP A 17 13.79 8.22 9.50
C ASP A 17 12.89 6.99 9.27
N LYS A 18 13.46 5.80 9.15
CA LYS A 18 12.77 4.51 8.97
C LYS A 18 12.63 3.73 10.27
N ALA A 19 13.16 4.24 11.37
CA ALA A 19 13.13 3.53 12.64
C ALA A 19 11.72 3.46 13.23
N LEU A 20 11.34 2.27 13.70
CA LEU A 20 10.15 2.04 14.53
C LEU A 20 10.56 1.46 15.87
N PRO A 21 9.71 1.57 16.91
CA PRO A 21 9.96 0.91 18.19
C PRO A 21 10.18 -0.60 18.01
N VAL A 22 11.22 -1.12 18.63
CA VAL A 22 11.53 -2.57 18.65
C VAL A 22 11.16 -3.12 20.01
N GLU A 23 10.25 -4.09 20.04
CA GLU A 23 9.90 -4.82 21.25
C GLU A 23 10.81 -6.06 21.37
N GLY A 24 11.56 -6.13 22.49
CA GLY A 24 12.47 -7.24 22.74
C GLY A 24 13.79 -7.18 21.97
N VAL A 25 14.46 -8.33 21.87
CA VAL A 25 15.68 -8.51 21.06
C VAL A 25 15.32 -9.45 19.92
N PRO A 26 15.30 -8.97 18.66
CA PRO A 26 15.02 -9.83 17.53
C PRO A 26 16.03 -10.97 17.41
N ALA A 27 15.55 -12.17 17.06
CA ALA A 27 16.45 -13.27 16.74
C ALA A 27 17.22 -12.98 15.46
N LEU A 28 18.53 -13.25 15.46
CA LEU A 28 19.37 -13.11 14.27
C LEU A 28 19.44 -14.46 13.54
N ASN A 29 18.54 -14.65 12.60
CA ASN A 29 18.56 -15.79 11.70
C ASN A 29 19.12 -15.34 10.35
N TYR A 30 20.18 -15.99 9.87
CA TYR A 30 20.79 -15.68 8.59
C TYR A 30 20.56 -16.80 7.60
N SER A 31 20.00 -16.50 6.45
CA SER A 31 19.86 -17.43 5.33
C SER A 31 21.10 -17.47 4.44
N ARG A 32 22.05 -16.53 4.64
CA ARG A 32 23.28 -16.38 3.86
C ARG A 32 24.47 -16.03 4.74
N GLU A 33 25.68 -16.45 4.30
CA GLU A 33 26.95 -16.16 4.98
C GLU A 33 27.59 -14.82 4.56
N ASP A 34 27.07 -14.16 3.51
CA ASP A 34 27.61 -12.92 2.97
C ASP A 34 27.62 -11.79 4.01
N ALA A 35 28.75 -11.05 4.09
CA ALA A 35 28.97 -10.02 5.10
C ALA A 35 28.06 -8.79 4.91
N VAL A 36 27.77 -8.41 3.66
CA VAL A 36 26.87 -7.29 3.34
C VAL A 36 25.45 -7.64 3.75
N TYR A 37 24.99 -8.85 3.35
CA TYR A 37 23.67 -9.37 3.73
C TYR A 37 23.49 -9.37 5.26
N ARG A 38 24.45 -9.93 6.01
CA ARG A 38 24.37 -10.01 7.49
C ARG A 38 24.33 -8.62 8.12
N THR A 39 25.16 -7.69 7.63
CA THR A 39 25.21 -6.31 8.12
C THR A 39 23.89 -5.59 7.87
N ALA A 40 23.34 -5.69 6.65
CA ALA A 40 22.09 -5.07 6.28
C ALA A 40 20.90 -5.65 7.07
N LYS A 41 20.88 -6.98 7.30
CA LYS A 41 19.85 -7.63 8.11
C LYS A 41 19.86 -7.18 9.56
N GLN A 42 21.06 -7.08 10.17
CA GLN A 42 21.21 -6.51 11.52
C GLN A 42 20.65 -5.09 11.61
N ALA A 43 21.01 -4.24 10.62
CA ALA A 43 20.54 -2.86 10.59
C ALA A 43 19.02 -2.77 10.40
N ALA A 44 18.44 -3.55 9.48
CA ALA A 44 16.99 -3.57 9.25
C ALA A 44 16.21 -4.01 10.50
N LEU A 45 16.64 -5.08 11.17
CA LEU A 45 16.04 -5.51 12.43
C LEU A 45 16.17 -4.45 13.54
N ALA A 46 17.32 -3.77 13.62
CA ALA A 46 17.53 -2.70 14.59
C ALA A 46 16.69 -1.45 14.30
N LEU A 47 16.34 -1.21 13.02
CA LEU A 47 15.36 -0.19 12.61
C LEU A 47 13.91 -0.62 12.85
N GLY A 48 13.66 -1.81 13.38
CA GLY A 48 12.31 -2.31 13.69
C GLY A 48 11.55 -2.87 12.48
N PHE A 49 12.24 -3.31 11.43
CA PHE A 49 11.61 -4.14 10.42
C PHE A 49 11.35 -5.54 10.97
N ILE A 50 10.22 -6.14 10.61
CA ILE A 50 9.95 -7.54 10.94
C ILE A 50 10.89 -8.47 10.16
N GLU A 51 11.05 -9.70 10.61
CA GLU A 51 12.04 -10.66 10.09
C GLU A 51 11.99 -10.81 8.56
N ILE A 52 10.79 -10.97 7.98
CA ILE A 52 10.61 -11.17 6.54
C ILE A 52 10.96 -9.91 5.72
N ASP A 53 10.68 -8.72 6.25
CA ASP A 53 11.05 -7.47 5.61
C ASP A 53 12.54 -7.18 5.74
N ALA A 54 13.14 -7.49 6.89
CA ALA A 54 14.58 -7.39 7.10
C ALA A 54 15.34 -8.34 6.16
N GLU A 55 14.80 -9.53 5.87
CA GLU A 55 15.32 -10.45 4.87
C GLU A 55 15.30 -9.82 3.47
N CYS A 56 14.15 -9.24 3.05
CA CYS A 56 14.03 -8.56 1.76
C CYS A 56 15.06 -7.43 1.62
N VAL A 57 15.20 -6.58 2.64
CA VAL A 57 16.17 -5.48 2.66
C VAL A 57 17.61 -5.99 2.57
N ALA A 58 17.94 -7.06 3.30
CA ALA A 58 19.29 -7.63 3.32
C ALA A 58 19.66 -8.22 1.96
N LEU A 59 18.75 -8.95 1.32
CA LEU A 59 18.95 -9.51 -0.02
C LEU A 59 19.08 -8.40 -1.07
N ALA A 60 18.25 -7.37 -0.99
CA ALA A 60 18.30 -6.22 -1.88
C ALA A 60 19.63 -5.45 -1.74
N TRP A 61 20.14 -5.27 -0.52
CA TRP A 61 21.43 -4.62 -0.30
C TRP A 61 22.59 -5.44 -0.87
N GLN A 62 22.55 -6.76 -0.69
CA GLN A 62 23.52 -7.67 -1.32
C GLN A 62 23.49 -7.54 -2.85
N ALA A 63 22.28 -7.55 -3.44
CA ALA A 63 22.10 -7.41 -4.90
C ALA A 63 22.61 -6.03 -5.39
N GLN A 64 22.30 -4.95 -4.65
CA GLN A 64 22.79 -3.60 -4.95
C GLN A 64 24.34 -3.57 -4.99
N VAL A 65 25.01 -4.17 -4.03
CA VAL A 65 26.48 -4.24 -4.00
C VAL A 65 27.01 -5.07 -5.17
N GLN A 66 26.38 -6.19 -5.49
CA GLN A 66 26.76 -7.00 -6.66
C GLN A 66 26.61 -6.21 -7.97
N ARG A 67 25.55 -5.44 -8.12
CA ARG A 67 25.29 -4.61 -9.31
C ARG A 67 26.18 -3.39 -9.40
N THR A 68 26.49 -2.72 -8.27
CA THR A 68 27.22 -1.45 -8.26
C THR A 68 28.72 -1.60 -7.99
N GLY A 69 29.16 -2.74 -7.47
CA GLY A 69 30.53 -2.97 -7.00
C GLY A 69 30.88 -2.23 -5.72
N ARG A 70 29.92 -1.58 -5.04
CA ARG A 70 30.19 -0.70 -3.89
C ARG A 70 29.19 -0.93 -2.76
N PHE A 71 29.69 -1.10 -1.54
CA PHE A 71 28.90 -1.03 -0.32
C PHE A 71 28.85 0.41 0.19
N ASP A 72 27.66 1.00 0.26
CA ASP A 72 27.44 2.37 0.72
C ASP A 72 26.34 2.40 1.78
N VAL A 73 26.71 2.65 3.02
CA VAL A 73 25.78 2.71 4.17
C VAL A 73 24.74 3.82 4.06
N GLN A 74 24.96 4.84 3.21
CA GLN A 74 24.01 5.93 2.97
C GLN A 74 22.99 5.60 1.89
N ALA A 75 23.24 4.58 1.04
CA ALA A 75 22.43 4.24 -0.11
C ALA A 75 21.43 3.12 0.24
N TRP A 76 20.28 3.49 0.83
CA TRP A 76 19.20 2.52 1.05
C TRP A 76 18.73 1.90 -0.27
N PRO A 77 18.62 0.55 -0.37
CA PRO A 77 18.21 -0.08 -1.63
C PRO A 77 16.79 0.32 -2.02
N ASP A 78 16.62 0.76 -3.27
CA ASP A 78 15.34 1.17 -3.85
C ASP A 78 15.23 0.82 -5.36
N GLU A 79 16.20 0.09 -5.91
CA GLU A 79 16.10 -0.43 -7.26
C GLU A 79 15.22 -1.68 -7.29
N PRO A 80 14.11 -1.68 -8.10
CA PRO A 80 13.17 -2.80 -8.14
C PRO A 80 13.84 -4.16 -8.42
N ALA A 81 14.82 -4.20 -9.32
CA ALA A 81 15.53 -5.43 -9.66
C ALA A 81 16.30 -6.03 -8.47
N ASP A 82 16.82 -5.18 -7.56
CA ASP A 82 17.54 -5.64 -6.37
C ASP A 82 16.61 -6.35 -5.38
N PHE A 83 15.29 -6.04 -5.40
CA PHE A 83 14.24 -6.73 -4.65
C PHE A 83 13.62 -7.91 -5.42
N GLY A 84 14.09 -8.21 -6.63
CA GLY A 84 13.54 -9.26 -7.48
C GLY A 84 12.20 -8.89 -8.11
N LEU A 85 11.83 -7.61 -8.15
CA LEU A 85 10.62 -7.16 -8.84
C LEU A 85 10.79 -7.31 -10.34
N ARG A 86 9.71 -7.68 -11.01
CA ARG A 86 9.72 -7.91 -12.45
C ARG A 86 9.77 -6.59 -13.23
N PRO A 87 10.50 -6.51 -14.35
CA PRO A 87 10.54 -5.30 -15.18
C PRO A 87 9.19 -5.01 -15.83
N TRP A 88 8.96 -3.74 -16.19
CA TRP A 88 7.85 -3.28 -17.01
C TRP A 88 8.31 -3.01 -18.45
N PRO A 89 7.41 -3.14 -19.47
CA PRO A 89 6.00 -3.55 -19.40
C PRO A 89 5.82 -5.06 -19.18
N ARG A 90 4.59 -5.48 -18.79
CA ARG A 90 4.23 -6.88 -18.51
C ARG A 90 2.95 -7.28 -19.23
N ASP A 91 3.00 -8.36 -19.99
CA ASP A 91 1.84 -8.84 -20.78
C ASP A 91 0.73 -9.40 -19.89
N ASP A 92 1.07 -9.88 -18.70
CA ASP A 92 0.15 -10.43 -17.71
C ASP A 92 -0.35 -9.40 -16.68
N ALA A 93 -0.07 -8.12 -16.87
CA ALA A 93 -0.54 -7.08 -15.97
C ALA A 93 -2.06 -6.96 -15.93
N PHE A 94 -2.61 -6.62 -14.77
CA PHE A 94 -4.00 -6.18 -14.68
C PHE A 94 -4.19 -4.87 -15.43
N PRO A 95 -5.44 -4.54 -15.89
CA PRO A 95 -5.71 -3.30 -16.60
C PRO A 95 -5.20 -2.08 -15.82
N ALA A 96 -4.59 -1.14 -16.51
CA ALA A 96 -3.96 0.01 -15.89
C ALA A 96 -4.96 0.94 -15.20
N CYS A 97 -4.52 1.53 -14.09
CA CYS A 97 -5.14 2.69 -13.46
C CYS A 97 -4.44 3.99 -13.90
N PRO A 98 -5.08 5.16 -13.74
CA PRO A 98 -4.35 6.43 -13.76
C PRO A 98 -3.17 6.39 -12.77
N LYS A 99 -2.04 7.02 -13.14
CA LYS A 99 -0.86 7.05 -12.26
C LYS A 99 -1.14 7.73 -10.92
N SER A 100 -2.04 8.71 -10.90
CA SER A 100 -2.60 9.30 -9.69
C SER A 100 -4.09 8.96 -9.59
N LEU A 101 -4.47 8.28 -8.53
CA LEU A 101 -5.86 8.02 -8.14
C LEU A 101 -6.44 9.17 -7.30
N GLY A 102 -5.61 10.17 -6.96
CA GLY A 102 -6.00 11.37 -6.22
C GLY A 102 -6.44 11.08 -4.78
N LEU A 103 -7.47 11.79 -4.33
CA LEU A 103 -8.15 11.48 -3.06
C LEU A 103 -8.96 10.21 -3.22
N TYR A 104 -8.68 9.23 -2.39
CA TYR A 104 -9.32 7.92 -2.41
C TYR A 104 -10.20 7.76 -1.14
N ALA A 105 -11.52 7.78 -1.29
CA ALA A 105 -12.44 7.63 -0.16
C ALA A 105 -12.83 6.17 0.05
N VAL A 106 -12.57 5.62 1.24
CA VAL A 106 -13.02 4.28 1.64
C VAL A 106 -14.30 4.41 2.47
N LEU A 107 -15.38 3.82 1.99
CA LEU A 107 -16.77 4.16 2.35
C LEU A 107 -17.57 2.91 2.74
N PRO A 108 -18.45 3.00 3.76
CA PRO A 108 -19.09 1.82 4.33
C PRO A 108 -20.31 1.31 3.55
N THR A 109 -20.96 2.15 2.73
CA THR A 109 -22.18 1.77 2.00
C THR A 109 -22.26 2.39 0.61
N ALA A 110 -23.12 1.84 -0.25
CA ALA A 110 -23.42 2.38 -1.58
C ALA A 110 -23.96 3.82 -1.55
N LEU A 111 -24.71 4.17 -0.51
CA LEU A 111 -25.18 5.54 -0.30
C LEU A 111 -23.98 6.51 -0.16
N TRP A 112 -23.02 6.17 0.66
CA TRP A 112 -21.80 6.94 0.84
C TRP A 112 -20.96 7.02 -0.44
N VAL A 113 -20.84 5.90 -1.17
CA VAL A 113 -20.17 5.84 -2.47
C VAL A 113 -20.78 6.84 -3.44
N GLY A 114 -22.11 6.82 -3.59
CA GLY A 114 -22.83 7.73 -4.47
C GLY A 114 -22.72 9.21 -4.06
N ARG A 115 -22.74 9.51 -2.74
CA ARG A 115 -22.53 10.88 -2.23
C ARG A 115 -21.16 11.40 -2.61
N MET A 116 -20.10 10.66 -2.33
CA MET A 116 -18.72 11.09 -2.59
C MET A 116 -18.40 11.14 -4.09
N ALA A 117 -18.92 10.20 -4.87
CA ALA A 117 -18.77 10.23 -6.32
C ALA A 117 -19.42 11.48 -6.93
N ARG A 118 -20.62 11.88 -6.50
CA ARG A 118 -21.29 13.11 -6.94
C ARG A 118 -20.61 14.37 -6.42
N ALA A 119 -19.94 14.31 -5.26
CA ALA A 119 -19.11 15.42 -4.75
C ALA A 119 -17.77 15.56 -5.50
N GLY A 120 -17.51 14.71 -6.51
CA GLY A 120 -16.33 14.80 -7.35
C GLY A 120 -15.09 14.07 -6.81
N VAL A 121 -15.23 13.22 -5.79
CA VAL A 121 -14.12 12.39 -5.32
C VAL A 121 -13.66 11.45 -6.43
N PRO A 122 -12.39 11.50 -6.88
CA PRO A 122 -11.96 10.79 -8.09
C PRO A 122 -11.91 9.28 -7.92
N THR A 123 -11.67 8.78 -6.71
CA THR A 123 -11.64 7.34 -6.44
C THR A 123 -12.39 7.02 -5.16
N VAL A 124 -13.31 6.06 -5.25
CA VAL A 124 -14.15 5.60 -4.14
C VAL A 124 -14.04 4.09 -3.99
N GLN A 125 -14.07 3.61 -2.75
CA GLN A 125 -14.09 2.18 -2.46
C GLN A 125 -15.28 1.85 -1.58
N LEU A 126 -16.10 0.88 -2.00
CA LEU A 126 -17.09 0.27 -1.13
C LEU A 126 -16.38 -0.74 -0.21
N ARG A 127 -16.39 -0.47 1.09
CA ARG A 127 -15.91 -1.40 2.13
C ARG A 127 -17.07 -1.80 3.03
N PHE A 128 -17.97 -2.59 2.47
CA PHE A 128 -19.14 -3.13 3.16
C PHE A 128 -18.79 -4.45 3.84
N LYS A 129 -19.10 -4.59 5.11
CA LYS A 129 -18.85 -5.81 5.90
C LYS A 129 -20.17 -6.41 6.32
N SER A 130 -20.46 -7.61 5.84
CA SER A 130 -21.66 -8.38 6.16
C SER A 130 -21.40 -9.87 5.91
N ASP A 131 -21.99 -10.73 6.73
CA ASP A 131 -22.01 -12.18 6.53
C ASP A 131 -23.22 -12.64 5.67
N ASP A 132 -24.14 -11.72 5.35
CA ASP A 132 -25.28 -11.96 4.44
C ASP A 132 -24.83 -11.72 2.99
N ALA A 133 -24.60 -12.80 2.25
CA ALA A 133 -24.19 -12.75 0.83
C ALA A 133 -25.19 -11.99 -0.05
N ALA A 134 -26.50 -12.10 0.22
CA ALA A 134 -27.52 -11.38 -0.54
C ALA A 134 -27.46 -9.86 -0.25
N ALA A 135 -27.16 -9.47 0.99
CA ALA A 135 -26.93 -8.06 1.32
C ALA A 135 -25.67 -7.53 0.63
N VAL A 136 -24.57 -8.29 0.61
CA VAL A 136 -23.34 -7.93 -0.11
C VAL A 136 -23.61 -7.73 -1.59
N GLN A 137 -24.30 -8.67 -2.23
CA GLN A 137 -24.65 -8.56 -3.66
C GLN A 137 -25.48 -7.30 -3.97
N ARG A 138 -26.50 -7.02 -3.15
CA ARG A 138 -27.34 -5.82 -3.32
C ARG A 138 -26.53 -4.54 -3.14
N GLU A 139 -25.66 -4.51 -2.13
CA GLU A 139 -24.87 -3.31 -1.80
C GLU A 139 -23.80 -3.03 -2.87
N VAL A 140 -23.15 -4.08 -3.40
CA VAL A 140 -22.18 -3.95 -4.50
C VAL A 140 -22.87 -3.44 -5.77
N GLN A 141 -24.03 -4.03 -6.13
CA GLN A 141 -24.82 -3.57 -7.30
C GLN A 141 -25.26 -2.11 -7.12
N ALA A 142 -25.77 -1.76 -5.95
CA ALA A 142 -26.18 -0.39 -5.65
C ALA A 142 -25.01 0.61 -5.74
N ALA A 143 -23.80 0.22 -5.32
CA ALA A 143 -22.62 1.07 -5.44
C ALA A 143 -22.21 1.29 -6.89
N VAL A 144 -22.24 0.23 -7.72
CA VAL A 144 -21.98 0.33 -9.17
C VAL A 144 -22.99 1.26 -9.84
N ASP A 145 -24.27 1.13 -9.49
CA ASP A 145 -25.34 2.01 -10.02
C ASP A 145 -25.16 3.47 -9.55
N ALA A 146 -24.75 3.66 -8.31
CA ALA A 146 -24.59 4.99 -7.69
C ALA A 146 -23.47 5.84 -8.30
N VAL A 147 -22.47 5.24 -8.94
CA VAL A 147 -21.37 5.96 -9.60
C VAL A 147 -21.63 6.22 -11.09
N ARG A 148 -22.71 5.66 -11.65
CA ARG A 148 -23.07 5.91 -13.07
C ARG A 148 -23.25 7.40 -13.34
N GLY A 149 -22.67 7.87 -14.44
CA GLY A 149 -22.70 9.28 -14.81
C GLY A 149 -21.75 10.19 -14.04
N THR A 150 -20.94 9.62 -13.15
CA THR A 150 -19.84 10.36 -12.50
C THR A 150 -18.49 9.97 -13.12
N GLN A 151 -17.41 10.67 -12.75
CA GLN A 151 -16.03 10.34 -13.14
C GLN A 151 -15.31 9.47 -12.11
N ALA A 152 -15.99 9.06 -11.03
CA ALA A 152 -15.39 8.33 -9.93
C ALA A 152 -15.02 6.89 -10.34
N LEU A 153 -13.82 6.46 -9.98
CA LEU A 153 -13.33 5.10 -10.14
C LEU A 153 -13.78 4.30 -8.90
N LEU A 154 -14.65 3.29 -9.11
CA LEU A 154 -15.19 2.47 -8.01
C LEU A 154 -14.41 1.17 -7.85
N PHE A 155 -13.81 0.97 -6.68
CA PHE A 155 -13.27 -0.31 -6.25
C PHE A 155 -14.18 -0.98 -5.21
N ILE A 156 -14.36 -2.29 -5.31
CA ILE A 156 -15.06 -3.11 -4.32
C ILE A 156 -14.04 -3.80 -3.44
N ASN A 157 -14.16 -3.66 -2.12
CA ASN A 157 -13.25 -4.29 -1.17
C ASN A 157 -13.66 -5.74 -0.88
N ASP A 158 -12.74 -6.70 -1.00
CA ASP A 158 -12.83 -8.14 -0.72
C ASP A 158 -13.80 -8.93 -1.62
N HIS A 159 -14.98 -8.40 -1.94
CA HIS A 159 -16.09 -9.09 -2.63
C HIS A 159 -15.86 -9.15 -4.16
N TRP A 160 -14.82 -9.85 -4.59
CA TRP A 160 -14.42 -9.89 -6.00
C TRP A 160 -15.43 -10.59 -6.91
N ARG A 161 -16.18 -11.61 -6.41
CA ARG A 161 -17.19 -12.29 -7.19
C ARG A 161 -18.36 -11.37 -7.53
N GLU A 162 -18.84 -10.61 -6.56
CA GLU A 162 -19.89 -9.62 -6.70
C GLU A 162 -19.42 -8.44 -7.54
N ALA A 163 -18.15 -8.03 -7.42
CA ALA A 163 -17.55 -7.01 -8.27
C ALA A 163 -17.54 -7.41 -9.76
N ILE A 164 -17.21 -8.68 -10.06
CA ILE A 164 -17.27 -9.25 -11.42
C ILE A 164 -18.74 -9.23 -11.90
N ALA A 165 -19.66 -9.76 -11.11
CA ALA A 165 -21.07 -9.89 -11.50
C ALA A 165 -21.72 -8.51 -11.76
N ALA A 166 -21.38 -7.50 -10.98
CA ALA A 166 -21.90 -6.14 -11.11
C ALA A 166 -21.19 -5.29 -12.18
N GLY A 167 -20.04 -5.74 -12.72
CA GLY A 167 -19.25 -4.99 -13.67
C GLY A 167 -18.59 -3.74 -13.06
N ALA A 168 -18.04 -3.86 -11.86
CA ALA A 168 -17.33 -2.77 -11.19
C ALA A 168 -16.08 -2.35 -11.97
N TYR A 169 -15.55 -1.17 -11.66
CA TYR A 169 -14.27 -0.71 -12.24
C TYR A 169 -13.09 -1.56 -11.82
N GLY A 170 -13.08 -1.98 -10.53
CA GLY A 170 -12.01 -2.81 -10.00
C GLY A 170 -12.36 -3.39 -8.63
N VAL A 171 -11.43 -4.17 -8.12
CA VAL A 171 -11.50 -4.79 -6.80
C VAL A 171 -10.24 -4.44 -6.00
N HIS A 172 -10.37 -4.31 -4.69
CA HIS A 172 -9.26 -4.13 -3.76
C HIS A 172 -9.21 -5.29 -2.78
N LEU A 173 -8.05 -5.95 -2.67
CA LEU A 173 -7.85 -7.13 -1.84
C LEU A 173 -6.74 -6.91 -0.81
N GLY A 174 -6.93 -7.47 0.38
CA GLY A 174 -5.88 -7.61 1.39
C GLY A 174 -4.99 -8.83 1.13
N GLN A 175 -3.96 -8.99 1.96
CA GLN A 175 -3.02 -10.12 1.85
C GLN A 175 -3.69 -11.48 2.09
N GLU A 176 -4.67 -11.53 3.00
CA GLU A 176 -5.44 -12.74 3.32
C GLU A 176 -6.32 -13.16 2.13
N ASP A 177 -6.93 -12.18 1.44
CA ASP A 177 -7.80 -12.43 0.29
C ASP A 177 -7.02 -12.99 -0.92
N MET A 178 -5.73 -12.69 -1.02
CA MET A 178 -4.87 -13.18 -2.10
C MET A 178 -4.75 -14.71 -2.12
N GLU A 179 -5.04 -15.40 -1.03
CA GLU A 179 -4.96 -16.87 -0.96
C GLU A 179 -6.20 -17.56 -1.53
N ILE A 180 -7.33 -16.84 -1.61
CA ILE A 180 -8.62 -17.40 -1.99
C ILE A 180 -9.22 -16.77 -3.26
N ALA A 181 -8.65 -15.66 -3.74
CA ALA A 181 -9.13 -14.97 -4.92
C ALA A 181 -8.76 -15.70 -6.22
N ASP A 182 -9.70 -15.77 -7.15
CA ASP A 182 -9.43 -16.24 -8.51
C ASP A 182 -8.97 -15.06 -9.38
N PHE A 183 -7.66 -14.85 -9.42
CA PHE A 183 -7.05 -13.77 -10.22
C PHE A 183 -7.26 -13.94 -11.71
N ALA A 184 -7.40 -15.18 -12.21
CA ALA A 184 -7.71 -15.42 -13.61
C ALA A 184 -9.11 -14.94 -13.97
N ALA A 185 -10.11 -15.23 -13.12
CA ALA A 185 -11.46 -14.72 -13.28
C ALA A 185 -11.55 -13.20 -13.20
N ILE A 186 -10.86 -12.57 -12.22
CA ILE A 186 -10.82 -11.11 -12.05
C ILE A 186 -10.20 -10.46 -13.31
N ARG A 187 -9.11 -11.00 -13.83
CA ARG A 187 -8.43 -10.51 -15.03
C ARG A 187 -9.29 -10.70 -16.29
N ALA A 188 -9.92 -11.88 -16.45
CA ALA A 188 -10.81 -12.17 -17.57
C ALA A 188 -12.04 -11.24 -17.61
N ALA A 189 -12.53 -10.81 -16.44
CA ALA A 189 -13.59 -9.80 -16.33
C ALA A 189 -13.13 -8.37 -16.63
N GLY A 190 -11.84 -8.14 -16.86
CA GLY A 190 -11.27 -6.82 -17.15
C GLY A 190 -11.23 -5.87 -15.95
N LEU A 191 -11.37 -6.37 -14.73
CA LEU A 191 -11.33 -5.55 -13.53
C LEU A 191 -9.88 -5.14 -13.21
N ARG A 192 -9.73 -3.91 -12.68
CA ARG A 192 -8.48 -3.47 -12.06
C ARG A 192 -8.31 -4.12 -10.71
N LEU A 193 -7.08 -4.44 -10.35
CA LEU A 193 -6.73 -5.04 -9.08
C LEU A 193 -5.91 -4.07 -8.23
N GLY A 194 -6.40 -3.69 -7.07
CA GLY A 194 -5.64 -3.02 -6.02
C GLY A 194 -5.24 -4.02 -4.94
N LEU A 195 -4.01 -3.92 -4.44
CA LEU A 195 -3.51 -4.77 -3.36
C LEU A 195 -2.99 -3.93 -2.20
N SER A 196 -3.37 -4.31 -0.97
CA SER A 196 -2.79 -3.76 0.26
C SER A 196 -1.40 -4.34 0.52
N SER A 197 -0.49 -3.52 1.03
CA SER A 197 0.83 -3.95 1.52
C SER A 197 1.23 -3.19 2.78
N HIS A 198 1.95 -3.87 3.68
CA HIS A 198 2.38 -3.34 4.97
C HIS A 198 3.91 -3.32 5.13
N GLY A 199 4.65 -3.91 4.18
CA GLY A 199 6.10 -3.98 4.18
C GLY A 199 6.66 -4.52 2.87
N TYR A 200 7.96 -4.71 2.81
CA TYR A 200 8.69 -5.12 1.61
C TYR A 200 8.26 -6.50 1.10
N ALA A 201 8.14 -7.48 1.99
CA ALA A 201 7.77 -8.85 1.61
C ALA A 201 6.39 -8.90 0.94
N GLU A 202 5.43 -8.15 1.46
CA GLU A 202 4.09 -8.07 0.88
C GLU A 202 4.08 -7.30 -0.45
N MET A 203 4.94 -6.30 -0.63
CA MET A 203 5.11 -5.60 -1.92
C MET A 203 5.69 -6.52 -2.99
N VAL A 204 6.73 -7.31 -2.64
CA VAL A 204 7.30 -8.32 -3.55
C VAL A 204 6.26 -9.36 -3.92
N ARG A 205 5.46 -9.83 -2.95
CA ARG A 205 4.35 -10.75 -3.20
C ARG A 205 3.28 -10.14 -4.12
N ALA A 206 2.93 -8.88 -3.89
CA ALA A 206 1.95 -8.17 -4.71
C ALA A 206 2.47 -7.97 -6.15
N ASP A 207 3.75 -7.63 -6.32
CA ASP A 207 4.39 -7.47 -7.64
C ASP A 207 4.28 -8.71 -8.52
N ALA A 208 4.34 -9.91 -7.95
CA ALA A 208 4.21 -11.17 -8.68
C ALA A 208 2.87 -11.29 -9.44
N LEU A 209 1.82 -10.59 -8.97
CA LEU A 209 0.49 -10.57 -9.60
C LEU A 209 0.31 -9.44 -10.61
N SER A 210 1.24 -8.48 -10.69
CA SER A 210 1.18 -7.30 -11.56
C SER A 210 -0.14 -6.51 -11.39
N PRO A 211 -0.48 -6.04 -10.17
CA PRO A 211 -1.74 -5.35 -9.89
C PRO A 211 -1.82 -3.99 -10.60
N SER A 212 -3.00 -3.42 -10.62
CA SER A 212 -3.24 -2.08 -11.20
C SER A 212 -2.74 -0.96 -10.31
N TYR A 213 -2.72 -1.15 -8.98
CA TYR A 213 -2.12 -0.24 -8.01
C TYR A 213 -1.77 -0.97 -6.71
N ILE A 214 -0.91 -0.35 -5.90
CA ILE A 214 -0.53 -0.86 -4.58
C ILE A 214 -0.86 0.18 -3.51
N ALA A 215 -1.59 -0.24 -2.47
CA ALA A 215 -1.84 0.55 -1.28
C ALA A 215 -0.80 0.22 -0.20
N MET A 216 -0.19 1.24 0.37
CA MET A 216 0.90 1.16 1.33
C MET A 216 0.48 1.77 2.67
N GLY A 217 0.50 0.99 3.72
CA GLY A 217 0.10 1.43 5.08
C GLY A 217 0.01 0.29 6.09
N ALA A 218 -0.47 0.52 7.33
CA ALA A 218 -0.92 1.85 7.79
C ALA A 218 0.26 2.79 8.00
N VAL A 219 0.14 4.03 7.50
CA VAL A 219 1.21 5.04 7.68
C VAL A 219 1.19 5.59 9.10
N TYR A 220 0.01 5.92 9.63
CA TYR A 220 -0.18 6.42 10.99
C TYR A 220 -1.10 5.50 11.80
N PRO A 221 -1.17 5.64 13.12
CA PRO A 221 -2.06 4.86 13.96
C PRO A 221 -3.52 4.92 13.49
N THR A 222 -4.18 3.77 13.43
CA THR A 222 -5.60 3.66 13.04
C THR A 222 -6.31 2.65 13.93
N THR A 223 -7.61 2.87 14.15
CA THR A 223 -8.47 1.96 14.91
C THR A 223 -9.47 1.20 14.01
N LEU A 224 -9.45 1.47 12.69
CA LEU A 224 -10.42 0.90 11.75
C LEU A 224 -10.10 -0.55 11.33
N LYS A 225 -8.84 -0.94 11.42
CA LYS A 225 -8.37 -2.31 11.22
C LYS A 225 -7.29 -2.60 12.27
N ARG A 226 -7.38 -3.76 12.92
CA ARG A 226 -6.29 -4.24 13.76
C ARG A 226 -5.14 -4.65 12.84
N MET A 227 -3.99 -4.03 13.05
CA MET A 227 -2.79 -4.27 12.24
C MET A 227 -1.88 -5.26 12.97
N ALA A 228 -1.27 -6.17 12.22
CA ALA A 228 -0.24 -7.07 12.74
C ALA A 228 1.11 -6.34 12.91
N THR A 229 1.32 -5.25 12.18
CA THR A 229 2.54 -4.44 12.22
C THR A 229 2.26 -3.06 12.80
N ALA A 230 3.28 -2.44 13.37
CA ALA A 230 3.22 -1.03 13.77
C ALA A 230 2.99 -0.10 12.56
N PRO A 231 2.43 1.11 12.79
CA PRO A 231 2.33 2.12 11.73
C PRO A 231 3.72 2.43 11.15
N GLN A 232 3.81 2.43 9.81
CA GLN A 232 5.10 2.45 9.10
C GLN A 232 5.78 3.83 9.06
N GLY A 233 5.01 4.90 9.22
CA GLY A 233 5.51 6.27 9.16
C GLY A 233 5.87 6.76 7.76
N PRO A 234 6.08 8.09 7.60
CA PRO A 234 6.39 8.69 6.31
C PRO A 234 7.78 8.31 5.77
N GLY A 235 8.79 8.04 6.64
CA GLY A 235 10.13 7.63 6.21
C GLY A 235 10.15 6.29 5.49
N ARG A 236 9.41 5.28 5.99
CA ARG A 236 9.24 4.01 5.29
C ARG A 236 8.37 4.16 4.05
N LEU A 237 7.27 4.93 4.13
CA LEU A 237 6.42 5.20 2.97
C LEU A 237 7.22 5.80 1.81
N ALA A 238 8.15 6.71 2.07
CA ALA A 238 9.03 7.28 1.06
C ALA A 238 9.93 6.22 0.39
N ALA A 239 10.47 5.28 1.17
CA ALA A 239 11.25 4.17 0.62
C ALA A 239 10.39 3.22 -0.22
N TYR A 240 9.18 2.92 0.23
CA TYR A 240 8.21 2.08 -0.48
C TYR A 240 7.74 2.72 -1.78
N ALA A 241 7.44 4.03 -1.78
CA ALA A 241 7.04 4.77 -2.97
C ALA A 241 8.15 4.79 -4.05
N ARG A 242 9.43 4.88 -3.63
CA ARG A 242 10.57 4.78 -4.56
C ARG A 242 10.72 3.37 -5.13
N LEU A 243 10.62 2.33 -4.30
CA LEU A 243 10.69 0.95 -4.76
C LEU A 243 9.57 0.63 -5.75
N MET A 244 8.33 1.00 -5.40
CA MET A 244 7.13 0.69 -6.19
C MET A 244 6.80 1.77 -7.23
N ARG A 245 7.79 2.55 -7.68
CA ARG A 245 7.63 3.70 -8.58
C ARG A 245 6.94 3.41 -9.91
N ASP A 246 6.95 2.15 -10.35
CA ASP A 246 6.28 1.74 -11.58
C ASP A 246 4.77 1.54 -11.42
N TYR A 247 4.31 1.40 -10.19
CA TYR A 247 2.89 1.30 -9.85
C TYR A 247 2.27 2.65 -9.46
N PRO A 248 0.96 2.87 -9.73
CA PRO A 248 0.18 3.83 -8.97
C PRO A 248 0.23 3.47 -7.49
N GLY A 249 0.70 4.38 -6.64
CA GLY A 249 0.82 4.17 -5.19
C GLY A 249 -0.28 4.91 -4.44
N VAL A 250 -0.86 4.27 -3.41
CA VAL A 250 -1.87 4.86 -2.52
C VAL A 250 -1.43 4.74 -1.07
N ALA A 251 -1.15 5.85 -0.40
CA ALA A 251 -0.91 5.85 1.05
C ALA A 251 -2.22 5.69 1.82
N ILE A 252 -2.25 4.84 2.85
CA ILE A 252 -3.45 4.62 3.68
C ILE A 252 -3.10 4.44 5.16
N GLY A 253 -4.05 4.76 6.03
CA GLY A 253 -4.01 4.49 7.47
C GLY A 253 -3.68 5.72 8.29
N GLY A 254 -4.67 6.19 9.08
CA GLY A 254 -4.56 7.31 9.99
C GLY A 254 -4.29 8.67 9.35
N ILE A 255 -4.60 8.82 8.06
CA ILE A 255 -4.34 10.04 7.29
C ILE A 255 -5.51 11.00 7.43
N ASP A 256 -5.21 12.23 7.80
CA ASP A 256 -6.09 13.39 7.80
C ASP A 256 -5.41 14.58 7.09
N ALA A 257 -6.12 15.69 6.96
CA ALA A 257 -5.64 16.86 6.25
C ALA A 257 -4.31 17.43 6.78
N SER A 258 -4.00 17.27 8.08
CA SER A 258 -2.76 17.77 8.68
C SER A 258 -1.51 17.02 8.20
N ARG A 259 -1.68 15.78 7.72
CA ARG A 259 -0.63 14.88 7.25
C ARG A 259 -0.29 15.01 5.76
N PHE A 260 -1.10 15.73 4.99
CA PHE A 260 -0.96 15.77 3.52
C PHE A 260 0.41 16.26 3.04
N GLY A 261 1.01 17.23 3.72
CA GLY A 261 2.36 17.69 3.39
C GLY A 261 3.43 16.61 3.54
N GLU A 262 3.38 15.86 4.66
CA GLU A 262 4.29 14.75 4.91
C GLU A 262 4.10 13.62 3.89
N ILE A 263 2.84 13.26 3.60
CA ILE A 263 2.52 12.21 2.61
C ILE A 263 3.00 12.60 1.20
N ARG A 264 2.76 13.85 0.79
CA ARG A 264 3.21 14.33 -0.52
C ARG A 264 4.73 14.30 -0.66
N ALA A 265 5.45 14.67 0.39
CA ALA A 265 6.91 14.65 0.41
C ALA A 265 7.50 13.24 0.23
N THR A 266 6.73 12.18 0.45
CA THR A 266 7.15 10.78 0.18
C THR A 266 7.21 10.42 -1.29
N GLY A 267 6.58 11.21 -2.17
CA GLY A 267 6.45 10.92 -3.60
C GLY A 267 5.32 9.97 -3.98
N VAL A 268 4.50 9.52 -3.00
CA VAL A 268 3.30 8.73 -3.32
C VAL A 268 2.27 9.57 -4.07
N GLY A 269 1.68 9.01 -5.13
CA GLY A 269 0.79 9.76 -6.04
C GLY A 269 -0.64 9.95 -5.53
N SER A 270 -1.07 9.20 -4.52
CA SER A 270 -2.46 9.19 -4.04
C SER A 270 -2.53 8.87 -2.55
N LEU A 271 -3.63 9.28 -1.91
CA LEU A 271 -3.87 8.94 -0.51
C LEU A 271 -5.33 8.52 -0.28
N ALA A 272 -5.51 7.57 0.64
CA ALA A 272 -6.83 7.06 1.03
C ALA A 272 -7.21 7.54 2.44
N VAL A 273 -8.46 7.95 2.57
CA VAL A 273 -9.07 8.41 3.82
C VAL A 273 -10.37 7.67 4.11
N VAL A 274 -10.72 7.58 5.38
CA VAL A 274 -12.00 7.05 5.86
C VAL A 274 -12.68 8.12 6.72
N ARG A 275 -12.26 8.22 7.99
CA ARG A 275 -12.89 9.10 8.99
C ARG A 275 -12.72 10.58 8.69
N ALA A 276 -11.71 10.99 7.96
CA ALA A 276 -11.55 12.37 7.51
C ALA A 276 -12.70 12.85 6.60
N ILE A 277 -13.57 11.92 6.16
CA ILE A 277 -14.82 12.18 5.44
C ILE A 277 -16.00 11.69 6.28
N THR A 278 -16.00 10.41 6.69
CA THR A 278 -17.20 9.76 7.24
C THR A 278 -17.53 10.20 8.68
N ALA A 279 -16.62 10.83 9.39
CA ALA A 279 -16.85 11.36 10.74
C ALA A 279 -17.18 12.87 10.76
N GLU A 280 -17.18 13.51 9.60
CA GLU A 280 -17.45 14.95 9.49
C GLU A 280 -18.95 15.24 9.43
N ALA A 281 -19.37 16.38 9.98
CA ALA A 281 -20.76 16.83 9.97
C ALA A 281 -21.26 17.13 8.55
N ASP A 282 -20.39 17.65 7.68
CA ASP A 282 -20.59 17.89 6.26
C ASP A 282 -19.52 17.14 5.44
N PRO A 283 -19.78 15.87 5.08
CA PRO A 283 -18.83 15.05 4.38
C PRO A 283 -18.48 15.53 2.97
N GLU A 284 -19.42 16.18 2.27
CA GLU A 284 -19.21 16.72 0.93
C GLU A 284 -18.24 17.91 0.99
N GLN A 285 -18.42 18.81 1.96
CA GLN A 285 -17.52 19.94 2.19
C GLN A 285 -16.13 19.43 2.63
N ALA A 286 -16.07 18.43 3.50
CA ALA A 286 -14.82 17.79 3.92
C ALA A 286 -14.08 17.21 2.72
N ALA A 287 -14.76 16.45 1.86
CA ALA A 287 -14.17 15.88 0.65
C ALA A 287 -13.63 16.97 -0.30
N ALA A 288 -14.38 18.04 -0.53
CA ALA A 288 -13.95 19.18 -1.35
C ALA A 288 -12.70 19.84 -0.78
N HIS A 289 -12.66 20.07 0.54
CA HIS A 289 -11.49 20.62 1.23
C HIS A 289 -10.26 19.72 1.11
N LEU A 290 -10.43 18.40 1.31
CA LEU A 290 -9.34 17.44 1.18
C LEU A 290 -8.81 17.35 -0.25
N MET A 291 -9.69 17.36 -1.27
CA MET A 291 -9.28 17.39 -2.68
C MET A 291 -8.48 18.65 -3.01
N ALA A 292 -8.98 19.83 -2.62
CA ALA A 292 -8.29 21.10 -2.84
C ALA A 292 -6.92 21.11 -2.17
N ARG A 293 -6.82 20.61 -0.94
CA ARG A 293 -5.57 20.55 -0.20
C ARG A 293 -4.58 19.51 -0.75
N TRP A 294 -5.07 18.43 -1.36
CA TRP A 294 -4.21 17.45 -2.04
C TRP A 294 -3.67 17.99 -3.35
N ALA A 295 -4.43 18.80 -4.08
CA ALA A 295 -4.03 19.39 -5.33
C ALA A 295 -3.05 20.58 -5.17
N ALA A 296 -3.06 21.27 -4.02
CA ALA A 296 -2.20 22.42 -3.72
C ALA A 296 -0.75 22.00 -3.39
#